data_a93af70805504361b4b1695484b54d18
#
_entry.id   a93af70805504361b4b1695484b54d18
#
_cell.length_a   1.000
_cell.length_b   1.000
_cell.length_c   1.000
_cell.angle_alpha   90.00
_cell.angle_beta   90.00
_cell.angle_gamma   90.00
#
_symmetry.space_group_name_H-M   'P 1'
#
loop_
_entity.id
_entity.type
_entity.pdbx_description
1 polymer ?
#
loop_
_entity_poly.entity_id
_entity_poly.type
_entity_poly.pdbx_seq_one_letter_code
_entity_poly.pdbx_strand_id
1 'polypeptide(L)'
;MQYDNQNIFAKILRGEIPSHKVYEDDKTLAFMDIMPMAEGHVLVIPKCEAVELSDMPADYIAAVFSTAQKVMAAQRKVFNRQGIVQMQLN
;
A
#
# COMPACT_ATOMS: atom_id res chain seq x y z
N MET A 1 13.90 8.39 -13.93
CA MET A 1 13.81 8.39 -12.45
C MET A 1 14.61 7.24 -11.89
N GLN A 2 15.34 7.47 -10.84
CA GLN A 2 16.18 6.45 -10.23
C GLN A 2 15.56 6.00 -8.92
N TYR A 3 15.38 4.69 -8.79
CA TYR A 3 14.81 4.11 -7.57
C TYR A 3 15.88 4.05 -6.48
N ASP A 4 15.55 4.56 -5.29
CA ASP A 4 16.41 4.46 -4.12
C ASP A 4 15.99 3.25 -3.30
N ASN A 5 16.80 2.18 -3.33
CA ASN A 5 16.51 0.94 -2.61
C ASN A 5 16.72 1.05 -1.09
N GLN A 6 17.12 2.21 -0.60
CA GLN A 6 17.21 2.50 0.83
C GLN A 6 16.00 3.29 1.34
N ASN A 7 14.97 3.50 0.51
CA ASN A 7 13.76 4.17 0.96
C ASN A 7 13.02 3.31 1.99
N ILE A 8 12.18 3.97 2.80
CA ILE A 8 11.51 3.33 3.93
C ILE A 8 10.63 2.14 3.50
N PHE A 9 9.95 2.25 2.35
CA PHE A 9 9.05 1.19 1.87
C PHE A 9 9.84 -0.04 1.41
N ALA A 10 10.98 0.17 0.75
CA ALA A 10 11.86 -0.94 0.38
C ALA A 10 12.37 -1.67 1.63
N LYS A 11 12.71 -0.93 2.67
CA LYS A 11 13.15 -1.52 3.94
C LYS A 11 12.04 -2.31 4.63
N ILE A 12 10.80 -1.82 4.57
CA ILE A 12 9.64 -2.55 5.08
C ILE A 12 9.45 -3.85 4.31
N LEU A 13 9.56 -3.82 2.98
CA LEU A 13 9.41 -5.01 2.15
C LEU A 13 10.48 -6.06 2.46
N ARG A 14 11.70 -5.63 2.77
CA ARG A 14 12.79 -6.55 3.15
C ARG A 14 12.72 -7.02 4.60
N GLY A 15 11.79 -6.50 5.38
CA GLY A 15 11.67 -6.85 6.80
C GLY A 15 12.67 -6.14 7.71
N GLU A 16 13.38 -5.13 7.21
CA GLU A 16 14.34 -4.35 8.01
C GLU A 16 13.64 -3.39 8.96
N ILE A 17 12.43 -2.94 8.60
CA ILE A 17 11.57 -2.10 9.43
C ILE A 17 10.28 -2.85 9.67
N PRO A 18 9.88 -3.05 10.93
CA PRO A 18 8.63 -3.76 11.22
C PRO A 18 7.41 -2.95 10.78
N SER A 19 6.34 -3.66 10.41
CA SER A 19 5.07 -3.06 10.04
C SER A 19 3.93 -3.94 10.53
N HIS A 20 2.76 -3.33 10.72
CA HIS A 20 1.52 -4.07 11.04
C HIS A 20 0.84 -4.44 9.72
N LYS A 21 1.14 -5.63 9.22
CA LYS A 21 0.61 -6.10 7.94
C LYS A 21 -0.88 -6.38 8.05
N VAL A 22 -1.64 -5.92 7.04
CA VAL A 22 -3.07 -6.17 6.90
C VAL A 22 -3.30 -7.24 5.84
N TYR A 23 -2.52 -7.20 4.76
CA TYR A 23 -2.63 -8.12 3.63
C TYR A 23 -1.32 -8.13 2.86
N GLU A 24 -0.95 -9.28 2.35
CA GLU A 24 0.27 -9.42 1.54
C GLU A 24 0.08 -10.52 0.51
N ASP A 25 0.54 -10.27 -0.71
CA ASP A 25 0.62 -11.29 -1.75
C ASP A 25 1.97 -11.14 -2.49
N ASP A 26 2.10 -11.80 -3.65
CA ASP A 26 3.36 -11.80 -4.40
C ASP A 26 3.69 -10.44 -5.03
N LYS A 27 2.73 -9.55 -5.17
CA LYS A 27 2.92 -8.25 -5.84
C LYS A 27 2.71 -7.04 -4.95
N THR A 28 2.02 -7.19 -3.82
CA THR A 28 1.66 -6.04 -2.98
C THR A 28 1.78 -6.35 -1.50
N LEU A 29 1.91 -5.28 -0.71
CA LEU A 29 1.82 -5.32 0.74
C LEU A 29 0.92 -4.18 1.20
N ALA A 30 -0.04 -4.49 2.04
CA ALA A 30 -0.89 -3.49 2.72
C ALA A 30 -0.60 -3.53 4.22
N PHE A 31 -0.37 -2.37 4.82
CA PHE A 31 -0.05 -2.25 6.23
C PHE A 31 -0.60 -0.96 6.82
N MET A 32 -0.74 -0.94 8.16
CA MET A 32 -1.26 0.23 8.86
C MET A 32 -0.25 1.37 8.84
N ASP A 33 -0.73 2.59 8.57
CA ASP A 33 0.11 3.79 8.64
C ASP A 33 0.42 4.10 10.10
N ILE A 34 1.68 4.42 10.40
CA ILE A 34 2.10 4.81 11.75
C ILE A 34 1.68 6.25 12.08
N MET A 35 1.36 7.05 11.07
CA MET A 35 0.88 8.44 11.22
C MET A 35 -0.47 8.56 10.50
N PRO A 36 -1.51 7.87 10.98
CA PRO A 36 -2.77 7.81 10.25
C PRO A 36 -3.50 9.13 10.23
N MET A 37 -4.09 9.47 9.07
CA MET A 37 -4.97 10.63 8.92
C MET A 37 -6.35 10.36 9.51
N ALA A 38 -6.72 9.08 9.58
CA ALA A 38 -7.99 8.62 10.13
C ALA A 38 -7.82 7.21 10.65
N GLU A 39 -8.75 6.78 11.50
CA GLU A 39 -8.78 5.39 11.96
C GLU A 39 -8.89 4.44 10.78
N GLY A 40 -8.07 3.40 10.76
CA GLY A 40 -8.05 2.45 9.67
C GLY A 40 -7.29 2.90 8.44
N HIS A 41 -6.43 3.92 8.55
CA HIS A 41 -5.61 4.36 7.42
C HIS A 41 -4.58 3.29 7.06
N VAL A 42 -4.69 2.75 5.85
CA VAL A 42 -3.85 1.66 5.35
C VAL A 42 -3.07 2.16 4.15
N LEU A 43 -1.80 1.79 4.10
CA LEU A 43 -0.93 2.03 2.95
C LEU A 43 -0.83 0.75 2.13
N VAL A 44 -0.97 0.86 0.81
CA VAL A 44 -0.79 -0.25 -0.12
C VAL A 44 0.40 0.06 -1.01
N ILE A 45 1.41 -0.79 -0.97
CA ILE A 45 2.63 -0.58 -1.75
C ILE A 45 2.88 -1.77 -2.67
N PRO A 46 3.45 -1.53 -3.87
CA PRO A 46 3.86 -2.61 -4.77
C PRO A 46 5.20 -3.20 -4.34
N LYS A 47 5.41 -4.46 -4.69
CA LYS A 47 6.69 -5.15 -4.47
C LYS A 47 7.62 -4.99 -5.68
N CYS A 48 7.58 -3.84 -6.35
CA CYS A 48 8.44 -3.53 -7.48
C CYS A 48 9.21 -2.25 -7.23
N GLU A 49 10.29 -2.05 -7.96
CA GLU A 49 11.11 -0.86 -7.86
C GLU A 49 10.55 0.24 -8.78
N ALA A 50 9.57 0.98 -8.26
CA ALA A 50 8.96 2.11 -8.95
C ALA A 50 9.03 3.34 -8.07
N VAL A 51 9.37 4.48 -8.67
CA VAL A 51 9.46 5.75 -7.94
C VAL A 51 8.09 6.38 -7.81
N GLU A 52 7.30 6.33 -8.87
CA GLU A 52 5.94 6.88 -8.87
C GLU A 52 5.05 6.07 -9.79
N LEU A 53 3.76 6.39 -9.80
CA LEU A 53 2.78 5.63 -10.57
C LEU A 53 3.12 5.58 -12.06
N SER A 54 3.69 6.66 -12.60
CA SER A 54 4.00 6.76 -14.04
C SER A 54 5.05 5.77 -14.51
N ASP A 55 5.94 5.29 -13.63
CA ASP A 55 6.97 4.31 -14.02
C ASP A 55 6.70 2.90 -13.51
N MET A 56 5.51 2.66 -12.95
CA MET A 56 5.13 1.36 -12.43
C MET A 56 4.65 0.43 -13.55
N PRO A 57 5.12 -0.85 -13.59
CA PRO A 57 4.60 -1.81 -14.56
C PRO A 57 3.09 -2.00 -14.42
N ALA A 58 2.40 -2.23 -15.55
CA ALA A 58 0.95 -2.29 -15.59
C ALA A 58 0.37 -3.41 -14.72
N ASP A 59 1.03 -4.56 -14.64
CA ASP A 59 0.57 -5.68 -13.81
C ASP A 59 0.65 -5.34 -12.32
N TYR A 60 1.62 -4.52 -11.91
CA TYR A 60 1.71 -4.03 -10.52
C TYR A 60 0.69 -2.95 -10.24
N ILE A 61 0.36 -2.10 -11.22
CA ILE A 61 -0.73 -1.12 -11.08
C ILE A 61 -2.04 -1.87 -10.81
N ALA A 62 -2.35 -2.88 -11.62
CA ALA A 62 -3.55 -3.69 -11.43
C ALA A 62 -3.56 -4.38 -10.06
N ALA A 63 -2.41 -4.91 -9.63
CA ALA A 63 -2.29 -5.59 -8.35
C ALA A 63 -2.52 -4.64 -7.17
N VAL A 64 -1.96 -3.42 -7.22
CA VAL A 64 -2.13 -2.41 -6.16
C VAL A 64 -3.61 -2.03 -6.04
N PHE A 65 -4.29 -1.78 -7.14
CA PHE A 65 -5.72 -1.42 -7.10
C PHE A 65 -6.60 -2.60 -6.69
N SER A 66 -6.25 -3.82 -7.09
CA SER A 66 -6.96 -5.01 -6.63
C SER A 66 -6.83 -5.19 -5.11
N THR A 67 -5.63 -5.01 -4.57
CA THR A 67 -5.39 -5.07 -3.13
C THR A 67 -6.13 -3.94 -2.41
N ALA A 68 -6.12 -2.73 -2.96
CA ALA A 68 -6.85 -1.60 -2.40
C ALA A 68 -8.35 -1.90 -2.31
N GLN A 69 -8.92 -2.55 -3.33
CA GLN A 69 -10.33 -2.94 -3.31
C GLN A 69 -10.63 -3.89 -2.15
N LYS A 70 -9.77 -4.87 -1.92
CA LYS A 70 -9.94 -5.83 -0.82
C LYS A 70 -9.85 -5.14 0.54
N VAL A 71 -8.90 -4.22 0.69
CA VAL A 71 -8.72 -3.44 1.92
C VAL A 71 -9.94 -2.56 2.18
N MET A 72 -10.45 -1.89 1.15
CA MET A 72 -11.64 -1.03 1.27
C MET A 72 -12.87 -1.83 1.70
N ALA A 73 -13.05 -3.03 1.16
CA ALA A 73 -14.16 -3.90 1.54
C ALA A 73 -14.07 -4.28 3.01
N ALA A 74 -12.86 -4.59 3.50
CA ALA A 74 -12.63 -4.90 4.90
C ALA A 74 -12.86 -3.68 5.79
N GLN A 75 -12.41 -2.49 5.37
CA GLN A 75 -12.60 -1.25 6.12
C GLN A 75 -14.07 -0.91 6.29
N ARG A 76 -14.86 -1.05 5.22
CA ARG A 76 -16.31 -0.82 5.29
C ARG A 76 -16.99 -1.75 6.28
N LYS A 77 -16.56 -3.02 6.29
CA LYS A 77 -17.12 -4.04 7.17
C LYS A 77 -16.79 -3.78 8.63
N VAL A 78 -15.54 -3.40 8.92
CA VAL A 78 -15.04 -3.22 10.29
C VAL A 78 -15.46 -1.87 10.86
N PHE A 79 -15.37 -0.79 10.08
CA PHE A 79 -15.60 0.57 10.57
C PHE A 79 -16.97 1.13 10.18
N ASN A 80 -17.77 0.38 9.42
CA ASN A 80 -19.08 0.80 8.96
C ASN A 80 -19.04 2.17 8.27
N ARG A 81 -18.03 2.39 7.44
CA ARG A 81 -17.82 3.65 6.73
C ARG A 81 -18.73 3.74 5.52
N GLN A 82 -19.30 4.93 5.26
CA GLN A 82 -20.11 5.18 4.07
C GLN A 82 -19.25 5.51 2.85
N GLY A 83 -18.05 6.01 3.05
CA GLY A 83 -17.14 6.36 1.97
C GLY A 83 -15.69 6.18 2.38
N ILE A 84 -14.83 6.01 1.39
CA ILE A 84 -13.39 5.82 1.58
C ILE A 84 -12.67 6.73 0.60
N VAL A 85 -11.68 7.49 1.09
CA VAL A 85 -10.82 8.31 0.25
C VAL A 85 -9.57 7.53 -0.07
N GLN A 86 -9.23 7.45 -1.34
CA GLN A 86 -7.96 6.88 -1.81
C GLN A 86 -7.10 8.00 -2.36
N MET A 87 -5.85 8.05 -1.92
CA MET A 87 -4.88 9.03 -2.39
C MET A 87 -3.67 8.33 -2.97
N GLN A 88 -3.17 8.85 -4.11
CA GLN A 88 -1.92 8.41 -4.70
C GLN A 88 -0.84 9.42 -4.34
N LEU A 89 0.18 8.97 -3.62
CA LEU A 89 1.35 9.78 -3.27
C LEU A 89 2.55 9.24 -4.06
N ASN A 90 3.03 10.02 -5.01
CA ASN A 90 4.08 9.70 -5.99
C ASN A 90 3.54 8.87 -7.16
#